data_c5071fae2d2232135c292c47388ca564
#
_entry.id   c5071fae2d2232135c292c47388ca564
#
_cell.length_a   1.000
_cell.length_b   1.000
_cell.length_c   1.000
_cell.angle_alpha   90.00
_cell.angle_beta   90.00
_cell.angle_gamma   90.00
#
_symmetry.space_group_name_H-M   'P 1'
#
loop_
_entity.id
_entity.type
_entity.pdbx_description
1 polymer ?
#
loop_
_entity_poly.entity_id
_entity_poly.type
_entity_poly.pdbx_seq_one_letter_code
_entity_poly.pdbx_strand_id
1 'polypeptide(L)'
;SGLPGSDYVINPYNGCLFGCMYCYAAQIARWKHPNEEWGTYLDVKINAPELLKSELEKLQKKLKTNNFGSVFFSSVTDPYVGLEVKYKLTRKCLEVLSDFNYSGSIAIQTKSSLVTQDIDVLQQLKKVTVGFTVTTLDDKVSRFLEVNAPPVSERLRALKELHNKNIETYAFIGPILPYFTAREDKLNIT
;
A
#
# COMPACT_ATOMS: atom_id res chain seq x y z
N SER A 1 0.89 14.28 8.26
CA SER A 1 0.75 12.84 8.48
C SER A 1 1.36 12.46 9.82
N GLY A 2 0.75 11.51 10.54
CA GLY A 2 1.34 10.94 11.76
C GLY A 2 2.29 9.75 11.47
N LEU A 3 2.53 9.44 10.19
CA LEU A 3 3.41 8.36 9.78
C LEU A 3 4.86 8.89 9.67
N PRO A 4 5.82 8.35 10.45
CA PRO A 4 7.22 8.75 10.32
C PRO A 4 7.75 8.58 8.89
N GLY A 5 8.45 9.58 8.39
CA GLY A 5 9.02 9.55 7.03
C GLY A 5 8.07 9.90 5.89
N SER A 6 6.82 10.31 6.19
CA SER A 6 5.87 10.75 5.17
C SER A 6 5.14 12.02 5.58
N ASP A 7 5.10 13.00 4.67
CA ASP A 7 4.41 14.27 4.91
C ASP A 7 2.89 14.11 4.78
N TYR A 8 2.45 13.28 3.84
CA TYR A 8 1.04 13.01 3.55
C TYR A 8 0.75 11.53 3.41
N VAL A 9 -0.51 11.17 3.66
CA VAL A 9 -1.03 9.81 3.46
C VAL A 9 -2.29 9.87 2.62
N ILE A 10 -2.37 9.01 1.60
CA ILE A 10 -3.58 8.80 0.80
C ILE A 10 -4.16 7.43 1.19
N ASN A 11 -5.35 7.42 1.79
CA ASN A 11 -6.09 6.21 2.17
C ASN A 11 -7.41 6.14 1.41
N PRO A 12 -7.47 5.54 0.20
CA PRO A 12 -8.71 5.41 -0.57
C PRO A 12 -9.75 4.50 0.10
N TYR A 13 -9.26 3.66 1.00
CA TYR A 13 -10.05 2.71 1.76
C TYR A 13 -9.87 2.91 3.27
N ASN A 14 -10.76 2.30 4.07
CA ASN A 14 -10.61 2.18 5.53
C ASN A 14 -11.09 0.78 5.94
N GLY A 15 -10.34 0.09 6.80
CA GLY A 15 -10.43 -1.36 6.98
C GLY A 15 -9.52 -2.09 5.99
N CYS A 16 -9.44 -3.42 6.09
CA CYS A 16 -8.62 -4.21 5.19
C CYS A 16 -9.10 -5.67 5.16
N LEU A 17 -9.44 -6.17 3.98
CA LEU A 17 -9.95 -7.53 3.81
C LEU A 17 -8.89 -8.63 3.93
N PHE A 18 -7.60 -8.28 4.04
CA PHE A 18 -6.54 -9.28 4.20
C PHE A 18 -6.55 -9.96 5.57
N GLY A 19 -7.11 -9.31 6.60
CA GLY A 19 -7.33 -9.93 7.90
C GLY A 19 -6.05 -10.40 8.61
N CYS A 20 -4.92 -9.73 8.39
CA CYS A 20 -3.64 -10.12 9.02
C CYS A 20 -3.76 -10.11 10.55
N MET A 21 -3.38 -11.21 11.20
CA MET A 21 -3.53 -11.42 12.64
C MET A 21 -2.72 -10.43 13.49
N TYR A 22 -1.61 -9.94 12.95
CA TYR A 22 -0.69 -9.02 13.62
C TYR A 22 -0.94 -7.53 13.28
N CYS A 23 -1.99 -7.21 12.53
CA CYS A 23 -2.17 -5.87 11.98
C CYS A 23 -2.51 -4.85 13.06
N TYR A 24 -1.66 -3.84 13.24
CA TYR A 24 -1.90 -2.74 14.19
C TYR A 24 -3.14 -1.91 13.83
N ALA A 25 -3.48 -1.84 12.54
CA ALA A 25 -4.63 -1.10 12.06
C ALA A 25 -5.96 -1.65 12.60
N ALA A 26 -6.01 -2.93 12.98
CA ALA A 26 -7.16 -3.54 13.63
C ALA A 26 -7.55 -2.82 14.92
N GLN A 27 -6.57 -2.34 15.70
CA GLN A 27 -6.84 -1.60 16.94
C GLN A 27 -7.41 -0.21 16.65
N ILE A 28 -6.90 0.48 15.63
CA ILE A 28 -7.37 1.81 15.22
C ILE A 28 -8.80 1.72 14.65
N ALA A 29 -9.07 0.68 13.89
CA ALA A 29 -10.34 0.48 13.22
C ALA A 29 -11.52 0.20 14.18
N ARG A 30 -11.26 -0.34 15.38
CA ARG A 30 -12.29 -0.60 16.41
C ARG A 30 -13.14 0.62 16.77
N TRP A 31 -12.61 1.83 16.64
CA TRP A 31 -13.36 3.04 16.93
C TRP A 31 -14.49 3.32 15.93
N LYS A 32 -14.32 2.89 14.68
CA LYS A 32 -15.33 3.05 13.62
C LYS A 32 -16.20 1.80 13.44
N HIS A 33 -15.63 0.64 13.68
CA HIS A 33 -16.24 -0.67 13.47
C HIS A 33 -16.18 -1.51 14.76
N PRO A 34 -16.84 -1.07 15.87
CA PRO A 34 -16.71 -1.71 17.18
C PRO A 34 -17.29 -3.13 17.22
N ASN A 35 -18.22 -3.46 16.33
CA ASN A 35 -18.94 -4.74 16.31
C ASN A 35 -18.55 -5.63 15.12
N GLU A 36 -17.52 -5.21 14.34
CA GLU A 36 -17.09 -5.94 13.15
C GLU A 36 -15.71 -6.54 13.36
N GLU A 37 -15.51 -7.74 12.86
CA GLU A 37 -14.24 -8.45 12.97
C GLU A 37 -13.25 -7.90 11.93
N TRP A 38 -11.98 -7.76 12.32
CA TRP A 38 -10.92 -7.34 11.40
C TRP A 38 -10.75 -8.34 10.26
N GLY A 39 -10.78 -7.85 9.03
CA GLY A 39 -10.73 -8.67 7.82
C GLY A 39 -12.10 -8.88 7.15
N THR A 40 -13.20 -8.44 7.78
CA THR A 40 -14.55 -8.65 7.25
C THR A 40 -15.19 -7.39 6.66
N TYR A 41 -14.60 -6.21 6.84
CA TYR A 41 -15.15 -4.94 6.37
C TYR A 41 -14.13 -4.08 5.62
N LEU A 42 -14.65 -3.23 4.75
CA LEU A 42 -13.89 -2.23 4.00
C LEU A 42 -14.80 -1.07 3.60
N ASP A 43 -14.52 0.11 4.13
CA ASP A 43 -15.14 1.35 3.66
C ASP A 43 -14.47 1.82 2.38
N VAL A 44 -15.25 2.17 1.38
CA VAL A 44 -14.78 2.63 0.06
C VAL A 44 -15.02 4.14 -0.06
N LYS A 45 -13.96 4.93 -0.12
CA LYS A 45 -14.03 6.38 -0.24
C LYS A 45 -14.14 6.79 -1.72
N ILE A 46 -15.31 6.64 -2.29
CA ILE A 46 -15.57 6.80 -3.73
C ILE A 46 -15.13 8.15 -4.30
N ASN A 47 -15.09 9.20 -3.46
CA ASN A 47 -14.67 10.56 -3.83
C ASN A 47 -13.19 10.87 -3.52
N ALA A 48 -12.38 9.86 -3.20
CA ALA A 48 -10.97 10.08 -2.84
C ALA A 48 -10.16 10.76 -3.97
N PRO A 49 -10.32 10.39 -5.25
CA PRO A 49 -9.59 11.05 -6.34
C PRO A 49 -9.96 12.53 -6.49
N GLU A 50 -11.25 12.88 -6.41
CA GLU A 50 -11.75 14.25 -6.51
C GLU A 50 -11.25 15.14 -5.36
N LEU A 51 -11.27 14.59 -4.14
CA LEU A 51 -10.73 15.27 -2.97
C LEU A 51 -9.23 15.50 -3.12
N LEU A 52 -8.48 14.48 -3.54
CA LEU A 52 -7.03 14.60 -3.77
C LEU A 52 -6.74 15.71 -4.78
N LYS A 53 -7.44 15.73 -5.91
CA LYS A 53 -7.28 16.77 -6.92
C LYS A 53 -7.51 18.16 -6.34
N SER A 54 -8.61 18.36 -5.62
CA SER A 54 -8.94 19.64 -4.98
C SER A 54 -7.88 20.07 -3.97
N GLU A 55 -7.35 19.15 -3.17
CA GLU A 55 -6.30 19.45 -2.19
C GLU A 55 -4.97 19.81 -2.86
N LEU A 56 -4.58 19.09 -3.91
CA LEU A 56 -3.38 19.41 -4.68
C LEU A 56 -3.46 20.80 -5.32
N GLU A 57 -4.61 21.17 -5.91
CA GLU A 57 -4.83 22.49 -6.50
C GLU A 57 -4.74 23.61 -5.44
N LYS A 58 -5.29 23.39 -4.24
CA LYS A 58 -5.19 24.35 -3.12
C LYS A 58 -3.74 24.52 -2.66
N LEU A 59 -3.02 23.41 -2.51
CA LEU A 59 -1.60 23.44 -2.12
C LEU A 59 -0.74 24.11 -3.18
N GLN A 60 -0.98 23.85 -4.45
CA GLN A 60 -0.27 24.49 -5.57
C GLN A 60 -0.45 26.01 -5.56
N LYS A 61 -1.69 26.48 -5.39
CA LYS A 61 -2.00 27.93 -5.31
C LYS A 61 -1.29 28.59 -4.12
N LYS A 62 -1.19 27.87 -2.99
CA LYS A 62 -0.56 28.37 -1.75
C LYS A 62 0.97 28.36 -1.83
N LEU A 63 1.56 27.27 -2.33
CA LEU A 63 3.00 27.01 -2.27
C LEU A 63 3.72 27.28 -3.60
N LYS A 64 2.98 27.49 -4.69
CA LYS A 64 3.49 27.74 -6.06
C LYS A 64 4.50 26.67 -6.54
N THR A 65 4.27 25.42 -6.19
CA THR A 65 5.08 24.27 -6.55
C THR A 65 4.19 23.05 -6.81
N ASN A 66 4.74 22.01 -7.44
CA ASN A 66 4.13 20.69 -7.56
C ASN A 66 4.85 19.66 -6.68
N ASN A 67 5.78 20.11 -5.83
CA ASN A 67 6.42 19.26 -4.82
C ASN A 67 5.95 19.71 -3.43
N PHE A 68 5.14 18.87 -2.80
CA PHE A 68 4.63 19.11 -1.46
C PHE A 68 5.27 18.16 -0.42
N GLY A 69 6.30 17.39 -0.82
CA GLY A 69 6.96 16.42 0.05
C GLY A 69 6.73 14.99 -0.36
N SER A 70 6.64 14.11 0.61
CA SER A 70 6.45 12.67 0.43
C SER A 70 5.01 12.25 0.66
N VAL A 71 4.51 11.36 -0.18
CA VAL A 71 3.17 10.76 -0.10
C VAL A 71 3.32 9.26 0.13
N PHE A 72 2.61 8.73 1.11
CA PHE A 72 2.51 7.30 1.36
C PHE A 72 1.08 6.80 1.09
N PHE A 73 0.94 5.72 0.32
CA PHE A 73 -0.36 5.10 0.09
C PHE A 73 -0.66 4.06 1.16
N SER A 74 -1.80 4.28 1.83
CA SER A 74 -2.48 3.32 2.71
C SER A 74 -1.71 2.90 3.96
N SER A 75 -1.59 3.83 4.91
CA SER A 75 -0.97 3.55 6.21
C SER A 75 -1.79 2.62 7.13
N VAL A 76 -3.11 2.53 6.96
CA VAL A 76 -4.03 1.77 7.82
C VAL A 76 -4.90 0.76 7.07
N THR A 77 -4.57 0.51 5.81
CA THR A 77 -5.24 -0.44 4.92
C THR A 77 -4.22 -0.96 3.90
N ASP A 78 -4.62 -1.81 2.97
CA ASP A 78 -3.81 -2.09 1.79
C ASP A 78 -4.41 -1.36 0.58
N PRO A 79 -3.61 -0.67 -0.25
CA PRO A 79 -4.12 0.08 -1.39
C PRO A 79 -4.65 -0.82 -2.52
N TYR A 80 -4.26 -2.08 -2.54
CA TYR A 80 -4.63 -3.07 -3.55
C TYR A 80 -5.43 -4.24 -2.98
N VAL A 81 -6.36 -3.93 -2.06
CA VAL A 81 -7.37 -4.91 -1.62
C VAL A 81 -8.21 -5.39 -2.80
N GLY A 82 -8.80 -6.59 -2.73
CA GLY A 82 -9.52 -7.18 -3.85
C GLY A 82 -10.60 -6.30 -4.50
N LEU A 83 -11.22 -5.38 -3.75
CA LEU A 83 -12.20 -4.42 -4.28
C LEU A 83 -11.57 -3.34 -5.19
N GLU A 84 -10.25 -3.18 -5.19
CA GLU A 84 -9.55 -2.28 -6.13
C GLU A 84 -9.79 -2.68 -7.59
N VAL A 85 -9.97 -3.96 -7.88
CA VAL A 85 -10.36 -4.45 -9.22
C VAL A 85 -11.64 -3.77 -9.73
N LYS A 86 -12.60 -3.52 -8.82
CA LYS A 86 -13.89 -2.90 -9.15
C LYS A 86 -13.84 -1.36 -9.11
N TYR A 87 -13.32 -0.81 -8.04
CA TYR A 87 -13.41 0.64 -7.78
C TYR A 87 -12.26 1.45 -8.38
N LYS A 88 -11.07 0.84 -8.51
CA LYS A 88 -9.86 1.44 -9.07
C LYS A 88 -9.50 2.78 -8.42
N LEU A 89 -9.70 2.92 -7.10
CA LEU A 89 -9.50 4.20 -6.42
C LEU A 89 -8.04 4.53 -6.23
N THR A 90 -7.20 3.53 -5.93
CA THR A 90 -5.75 3.70 -5.87
C THR A 90 -5.22 4.13 -7.22
N ARG A 91 -5.60 3.41 -8.29
CA ARG A 91 -5.27 3.79 -9.67
C ARG A 91 -5.67 5.23 -10.00
N LYS A 92 -6.93 5.59 -9.75
CA LYS A 92 -7.43 6.95 -10.01
C LYS A 92 -6.68 8.03 -9.22
N CYS A 93 -6.30 7.75 -7.97
CA CYS A 93 -5.46 8.66 -7.20
C CYS A 93 -4.05 8.79 -7.80
N LEU A 94 -3.45 7.71 -8.32
CA LEU A 94 -2.18 7.74 -9.03
C LEU A 94 -2.28 8.53 -10.35
N GLU A 95 -3.37 8.35 -11.11
CA GLU A 95 -3.67 9.13 -12.30
C GLU A 95 -3.78 10.63 -11.98
N VAL A 96 -4.47 11.00 -10.91
CA VAL A 96 -4.54 12.40 -10.44
C VAL A 96 -3.13 12.96 -10.13
N LEU A 97 -2.27 12.19 -9.47
CA LEU A 97 -0.88 12.62 -9.18
C LEU A 97 -0.06 12.76 -10.47
N SER A 98 -0.25 11.85 -11.44
CA SER A 98 0.42 11.91 -12.75
C SER A 98 -0.02 13.13 -13.55
N ASP A 99 -1.33 13.35 -13.69
CA ASP A 99 -1.91 14.48 -14.41
C ASP A 99 -1.50 15.83 -13.80
N PHE A 100 -1.40 15.86 -12.46
CA PHE A 100 -0.92 17.01 -11.71
C PHE A 100 0.59 17.25 -11.90
N ASN A 101 1.31 16.31 -12.52
CA ASN A 101 2.76 16.33 -12.67
C ASN A 101 3.48 16.43 -11.31
N TYR A 102 2.97 15.67 -10.32
CA TYR A 102 3.51 15.66 -8.97
C TYR A 102 5.01 15.31 -8.96
N SER A 103 5.82 16.10 -8.27
CA SER A 103 7.27 15.94 -8.29
C SER A 103 7.88 15.53 -6.94
N GLY A 104 7.04 15.36 -5.90
CA GLY A 104 7.43 14.75 -4.64
C GLY A 104 7.57 13.23 -4.76
N SER A 105 8.05 12.59 -3.70
CA SER A 105 8.16 11.13 -3.67
C SER A 105 6.81 10.48 -3.35
N ILE A 106 6.55 9.35 -3.99
CA ILE A 106 5.36 8.53 -3.79
C ILE A 106 5.81 7.13 -3.39
N ALA A 107 5.39 6.68 -2.21
CA ALA A 107 5.64 5.33 -1.73
C ALA A 107 4.33 4.55 -1.63
N ILE A 108 4.32 3.36 -2.19
CA ILE A 108 3.21 2.41 -2.13
C ILE A 108 3.71 1.16 -1.43
N GLN A 109 3.02 0.69 -0.39
CA GLN A 109 3.34 -0.58 0.24
C GLN A 109 2.11 -1.49 0.24
N THR A 110 2.27 -2.69 -0.31
CA THR A 110 1.16 -3.63 -0.48
C THR A 110 1.57 -5.08 -0.22
N LYS A 111 0.59 -5.94 -0.04
CA LYS A 111 0.72 -7.40 -0.07
C LYS A 111 0.13 -8.00 -1.36
N SER A 112 -0.39 -7.16 -2.25
CA SER A 112 -1.15 -7.60 -3.42
C SER A 112 -0.37 -7.45 -4.72
N SER A 113 -0.38 -8.51 -5.53
CA SER A 113 0.12 -8.47 -6.91
C SER A 113 -0.72 -7.59 -7.84
N LEU A 114 -1.94 -7.19 -7.44
CA LEU A 114 -2.81 -6.31 -8.22
C LEU A 114 -2.14 -4.99 -8.63
N VAL A 115 -1.12 -4.55 -7.89
CA VAL A 115 -0.35 -3.35 -8.24
C VAL A 115 0.28 -3.42 -9.64
N THR A 116 0.55 -4.62 -10.18
CA THR A 116 1.09 -4.79 -11.52
C THR A 116 0.11 -4.36 -12.63
N GLN A 117 -1.18 -4.27 -12.33
CA GLN A 117 -2.18 -3.74 -13.27
C GLN A 117 -2.01 -2.24 -13.56
N ASP A 118 -1.28 -1.53 -12.70
CA ASP A 118 -1.08 -0.09 -12.77
C ASP A 118 0.33 0.31 -13.25
N ILE A 119 1.09 -0.63 -13.82
CA ILE A 119 2.44 -0.39 -14.36
C ILE A 119 2.47 0.81 -15.31
N ASP A 120 1.47 0.95 -16.16
CA ASP A 120 1.33 2.03 -17.13
C ASP A 120 1.25 3.42 -16.45
N VAL A 121 0.54 3.54 -15.35
CA VAL A 121 0.44 4.78 -14.57
C VAL A 121 1.69 4.98 -13.72
N LEU A 122 2.21 3.92 -13.09
CA LEU A 122 3.41 4.00 -12.26
C LEU A 122 4.62 4.52 -13.06
N GLN A 123 4.76 4.10 -14.32
CA GLN A 123 5.84 4.56 -15.20
C GLN A 123 5.73 6.05 -15.60
N GLN A 124 4.56 6.66 -15.47
CA GLN A 124 4.35 8.08 -15.73
C GLN A 124 4.72 8.98 -14.54
N LEU A 125 4.80 8.39 -13.34
CA LEU A 125 5.14 9.11 -12.11
C LEU A 125 6.65 9.35 -12.01
N LYS A 126 7.05 10.55 -11.57
CA LYS A 126 8.47 10.95 -11.54
C LYS A 126 9.32 10.23 -10.50
N LYS A 127 8.74 9.98 -9.33
CA LYS A 127 9.44 9.39 -8.18
C LYS A 127 8.47 8.49 -7.44
N VAL A 128 8.28 7.28 -7.93
CA VAL A 128 7.44 6.27 -7.29
C VAL A 128 8.28 5.07 -6.89
N THR A 129 8.03 4.57 -5.68
CA THR A 129 8.63 3.34 -5.17
C THR A 129 7.52 2.41 -4.70
N VAL A 130 7.57 1.15 -5.11
CA VAL A 130 6.58 0.13 -4.72
C VAL A 130 7.23 -0.92 -3.84
N GLY A 131 6.74 -1.04 -2.61
CA GLY A 131 7.20 -2.01 -1.64
C GLY A 131 6.22 -3.17 -1.45
N PHE A 132 6.76 -4.37 -1.29
CA PHE A 132 5.97 -5.52 -0.87
C PHE A 132 6.31 -5.92 0.55
N THR A 133 5.26 -6.14 1.36
CA THR A 133 5.47 -6.72 2.70
C THR A 133 5.75 -8.21 2.57
N VAL A 134 6.89 -8.62 3.10
CA VAL A 134 7.36 -10.01 3.17
C VAL A 134 7.58 -10.37 4.63
N THR A 135 6.62 -11.09 5.22
CA THR A 135 6.68 -11.51 6.63
C THR A 135 7.47 -12.80 6.77
N THR A 136 7.42 -13.67 5.77
CA THR A 136 8.07 -14.98 5.70
C THR A 136 8.28 -15.34 4.23
N LEU A 137 9.13 -16.30 3.94
CA LEU A 137 9.26 -16.90 2.59
C LEU A 137 8.45 -18.18 2.42
N ASP A 138 7.75 -18.64 3.46
CA ASP A 138 6.91 -19.82 3.45
C ASP A 138 5.43 -19.44 3.23
N ASP A 139 4.87 -19.83 2.10
CA ASP A 139 3.46 -19.54 1.75
C ASP A 139 2.45 -20.13 2.74
N LYS A 140 2.78 -21.24 3.42
CA LYS A 140 1.88 -21.84 4.43
C LYS A 140 1.85 -20.97 5.69
N VAL A 141 3.00 -20.50 6.13
CA VAL A 141 3.11 -19.55 7.26
C VAL A 141 2.47 -18.23 6.92
N SER A 142 2.73 -17.70 5.72
CA SER A 142 2.09 -16.47 5.22
C SER A 142 0.56 -16.57 5.24
N ARG A 143 0.00 -17.66 4.71
CA ARG A 143 -1.45 -17.90 4.69
C ARG A 143 -2.06 -18.02 6.09
N PHE A 144 -1.33 -18.59 7.03
CA PHE A 144 -1.78 -18.68 8.42
C PHE A 144 -1.85 -17.30 9.10
N LEU A 145 -0.85 -16.46 8.88
CA LEU A 145 -0.74 -15.15 9.52
C LEU A 145 -1.54 -14.05 8.80
N GLU A 146 -1.73 -14.17 7.49
CA GLU A 146 -2.28 -13.15 6.57
C GLU A 146 -3.42 -13.74 5.74
N VAL A 147 -4.45 -14.18 6.42
CA VAL A 147 -5.53 -15.12 6.02
C VAL A 147 -6.01 -14.95 4.56
N ASN A 148 -6.30 -13.71 4.13
CA ASN A 148 -6.85 -13.41 2.81
C ASN A 148 -5.86 -12.64 1.91
N ALA A 149 -4.61 -12.44 2.35
CA ALA A 149 -3.61 -11.81 1.50
C ALA A 149 -3.07 -12.81 0.46
N PRO A 150 -2.65 -12.35 -0.73
CA PRO A 150 -1.95 -13.20 -1.69
C PRO A 150 -0.71 -13.86 -1.07
N PRO A 151 -0.33 -15.07 -1.49
CA PRO A 151 0.85 -15.77 -0.98
C PRO A 151 2.12 -14.96 -1.25
N VAL A 152 3.15 -15.16 -0.42
CA VAL A 152 4.41 -14.42 -0.54
C VAL A 152 5.11 -14.69 -1.87
N SER A 153 5.04 -15.91 -2.38
CA SER A 153 5.59 -16.28 -3.69
C SER A 153 5.01 -15.44 -4.84
N GLU A 154 3.75 -15.05 -4.76
CA GLU A 154 3.10 -14.17 -5.73
C GLU A 154 3.59 -12.72 -5.59
N ARG A 155 3.77 -12.24 -4.36
CA ARG A 155 4.34 -10.91 -4.09
C ARG A 155 5.76 -10.76 -4.64
N LEU A 156 6.59 -11.78 -4.47
CA LEU A 156 7.97 -11.79 -5.00
C LEU A 156 7.99 -11.81 -6.54
N ARG A 157 7.05 -12.52 -7.19
CA ARG A 157 6.89 -12.47 -8.64
C ARG A 157 6.48 -11.07 -9.12
N ALA A 158 5.52 -10.46 -8.45
CA ALA A 158 5.08 -9.10 -8.77
C ALA A 158 6.19 -8.06 -8.54
N LEU A 159 6.97 -8.18 -7.47
CA LEU A 159 8.14 -7.35 -7.23
C LEU A 159 9.15 -7.44 -8.39
N LYS A 160 9.47 -8.66 -8.83
CA LYS A 160 10.37 -8.88 -9.96
C LYS A 160 9.79 -8.31 -11.27
N GLU A 161 8.48 -8.44 -11.48
CA GLU A 161 7.80 -7.88 -12.66
C GLU A 161 7.91 -6.35 -12.69
N LEU A 162 7.62 -5.66 -11.59
CA LEU A 162 7.76 -4.21 -11.49
C LEU A 162 9.21 -3.75 -11.70
N HIS A 163 10.16 -4.46 -11.09
CA HIS A 163 11.59 -4.17 -11.27
C HIS A 163 12.00 -4.28 -12.76
N ASN A 164 11.56 -5.32 -13.45
CA ASN A 164 11.82 -5.51 -14.89
C ASN A 164 11.17 -4.43 -15.78
N LYS A 165 10.20 -3.68 -15.25
CA LYS A 165 9.57 -2.53 -15.88
C LYS A 165 10.19 -1.19 -15.47
N ASN A 166 11.37 -1.23 -14.83
CA ASN A 166 12.11 -0.07 -14.35
C ASN A 166 11.34 0.78 -13.31
N ILE A 167 10.47 0.14 -12.52
CA ILE A 167 9.83 0.75 -11.37
C ILE A 167 10.70 0.43 -10.16
N GLU A 168 11.03 1.44 -9.36
CA GLU A 168 11.79 1.25 -8.13
C GLU A 168 11.00 0.41 -7.13
N THR A 169 11.64 -0.64 -6.57
CA THR A 169 10.96 -1.60 -5.69
C THR A 169 11.78 -1.91 -4.45
N TYR A 170 11.10 -2.27 -3.36
CA TYR A 170 11.73 -2.81 -2.15
C TYR A 170 10.89 -3.92 -1.52
N ALA A 171 11.54 -4.78 -0.75
CA ALA A 171 10.89 -5.72 0.14
C ALA A 171 10.89 -5.17 1.57
N PHE A 172 9.71 -4.98 2.15
CA PHE A 172 9.57 -4.66 3.56
C PHE A 172 9.48 -5.96 4.37
N ILE A 173 10.58 -6.29 5.04
CA ILE A 173 10.67 -7.50 5.87
C ILE A 173 10.07 -7.17 7.24
N GLY A 174 8.81 -7.57 7.45
CA GLY A 174 8.11 -7.27 8.70
C GLY A 174 6.62 -7.64 8.71
N PRO A 175 6.04 -7.79 9.93
CA PRO A 175 6.76 -7.78 11.20
C PRO A 175 7.63 -9.03 11.37
N ILE A 176 8.73 -8.91 12.10
CA ILE A 176 9.53 -10.06 12.53
C ILE A 176 8.80 -10.69 13.71
N LEU A 177 8.23 -11.86 13.51
CA LEU A 177 7.44 -12.56 14.52
C LEU A 177 8.27 -13.65 15.19
N PRO A 178 8.38 -13.65 16.53
CA PRO A 178 9.04 -14.72 17.26
C PRO A 178 8.47 -16.10 16.86
N TYR A 179 9.33 -17.10 16.78
CA TYR A 179 9.01 -18.49 16.41
C TYR A 179 8.55 -18.73 14.96
N PHE A 180 7.99 -17.73 14.27
CA PHE A 180 7.51 -17.86 12.90
C PHE A 180 8.51 -17.36 11.85
N THR A 181 9.09 -16.20 12.09
CA THR A 181 9.97 -15.53 11.10
C THR A 181 11.35 -15.19 11.66
N ALA A 182 11.53 -15.18 13.00
CA ALA A 182 12.79 -14.90 13.69
C ALA A 182 13.57 -16.17 14.03
N ARG A 183 13.70 -17.10 13.07
CA ARG A 183 14.51 -18.33 13.23
C ARG A 183 15.79 -18.22 12.41
N GLU A 184 16.92 -18.67 12.96
CA GLU A 184 18.23 -18.61 12.28
C GLU A 184 18.22 -19.33 10.92
N ASP A 185 17.53 -20.48 10.83
CA ASP A 185 17.35 -21.26 9.61
C ASP A 185 16.49 -20.55 8.54
N LYS A 186 15.73 -19.51 8.92
CA LYS A 186 14.89 -18.69 8.04
C LYS A 186 15.48 -17.31 7.74
N LEU A 187 16.48 -16.87 8.52
CA LEU A 187 17.12 -15.55 8.37
C LEU A 187 18.34 -15.58 7.47
N ASN A 188 18.89 -16.76 7.16
CA ASN A 188 19.99 -16.92 6.21
C ASN A 188 19.48 -16.73 4.77
N ILE A 189 19.21 -15.48 4.42
CA ILE A 189 18.99 -15.04 3.05
C ILE A 189 20.37 -14.66 2.50
N THR A 190 21.04 -15.61 1.87
CA THR A 190 22.20 -15.34 1.01
C THR A 190 21.75 -14.78 -0.33
#